data_a44ec159581da74f1540c60d368f61f0
#
_entry.id   a44ec159581da74f1540c60d368f61f0
#
_cell.length_a   1.000
_cell.length_b   1.000
_cell.length_c   1.000
_cell.angle_alpha   90.00
_cell.angle_beta   90.00
_cell.angle_gamma   90.00
#
_symmetry.space_group_name_H-M   'P 1'
#
loop_
_entity.id
_entity.type
_entity.pdbx_description
1 polymer ?
#
loop_
_entity_poly.entity_id
_entity_poly.type
_entity_poly.pdbx_seq_one_letter_code
_entity_poly.pdbx_strand_id
1 'polypeptide(L)'
;MIKKIFAKPQKKKFLILDSSNWFIFNNYLNLNEVEVLNVRYESLNLFILLKIILKLKFSMKEYIIEYIRAVSCKYIITFIDNNVICYELKDLFPNIKIIVIQNGMRTQFFFDDLAKKKDLKTDYLLTFSEFYSSKFSEVVKGKFIPIGSFKNNLIEKKDNLSKKKSVSFISSGPLNFEK
;
A
#
# COMPACT_ATOMS: atom_id res chain seq x y z
N MET A 1 -21.86 -5.38 -0.58
CA MET A 1 -21.83 -6.86 -0.37
C MET A 1 -20.40 -7.33 -0.58
N ILE A 2 -19.80 -8.07 0.38
CA ILE A 2 -18.42 -8.56 0.28
C ILE A 2 -18.35 -9.69 -0.76
N LYS A 3 -17.44 -9.57 -1.74
CA LYS A 3 -17.20 -10.63 -2.72
C LYS A 3 -16.51 -11.82 -2.07
N LYS A 4 -17.10 -13.01 -2.15
CA LYS A 4 -16.53 -14.25 -1.62
C LYS A 4 -15.78 -14.99 -2.73
N ILE A 5 -14.52 -15.34 -2.50
CA ILE A 5 -13.65 -16.06 -3.45
C ILE A 5 -13.31 -17.41 -2.83
N PHE A 6 -13.63 -18.49 -3.53
CA PHE A 6 -13.38 -19.87 -3.05
C PHE A 6 -12.07 -20.46 -3.59
N ALA A 7 -11.58 -19.93 -4.71
CA ALA A 7 -10.36 -20.44 -5.33
C ALA A 7 -9.12 -20.15 -4.47
N LYS A 8 -8.18 -21.09 -4.44
CA LYS A 8 -6.87 -20.86 -3.85
C LYS A 8 -6.18 -19.72 -4.61
N PRO A 9 -5.52 -18.76 -3.90
CA PRO A 9 -4.71 -17.74 -4.57
C PRO A 9 -3.66 -18.34 -5.50
N GLN A 10 -3.49 -17.75 -6.68
CA GLN A 10 -2.51 -18.22 -7.65
C GLN A 10 -1.09 -17.82 -7.22
N LYS A 11 -0.11 -18.66 -7.58
CA LYS A 11 1.30 -18.27 -7.42
C LYS A 11 1.63 -17.19 -8.43
N LYS A 12 2.10 -16.04 -7.97
CA LYS A 12 2.42 -14.88 -8.80
C LYS A 12 3.73 -14.25 -8.33
N LYS A 13 4.41 -13.57 -9.23
CA LYS A 13 5.68 -12.89 -8.94
C LYS A 13 5.48 -11.66 -8.06
N PHE A 14 4.41 -10.91 -8.29
CA PHE A 14 4.05 -9.69 -7.57
C PHE A 14 2.76 -9.88 -6.79
N LEU A 15 2.74 -9.38 -5.57
CA LEU A 15 1.52 -9.22 -4.77
C LEU A 15 1.33 -7.73 -4.49
N ILE A 16 0.21 -7.18 -4.93
CA ILE A 16 -0.22 -5.84 -4.54
C ILE A 16 -1.06 -5.97 -3.28
N LEU A 17 -0.56 -5.40 -2.19
CA LEU A 17 -1.25 -5.37 -0.90
C LEU A 17 -2.13 -4.12 -0.84
N ASP A 18 -3.42 -4.29 -0.86
CA ASP A 18 -4.51 -3.33 -1.06
C ASP A 18 -4.77 -2.99 -2.54
N SER A 19 -6.04 -3.13 -2.92
CA SER A 19 -6.54 -2.82 -4.27
C SER A 19 -6.59 -1.33 -4.59
N SER A 20 -6.41 -0.46 -3.61
CA SER A 20 -6.45 0.99 -3.80
C SER A 20 -5.36 1.44 -4.77
N ASN A 21 -5.77 2.06 -5.88
CA ASN A 21 -4.87 2.57 -6.93
C ASN A 21 -4.00 1.49 -7.64
N TRP A 22 -4.30 0.20 -7.49
CA TRP A 22 -3.50 -0.88 -8.08
C TRP A 22 -3.38 -0.77 -9.61
N PHE A 23 -4.38 -0.20 -10.28
CA PHE A 23 -4.42 -0.02 -11.73
C PHE A 23 -3.28 0.86 -12.27
N ILE A 24 -2.63 1.68 -11.43
CA ILE A 24 -1.45 2.46 -11.81
C ILE A 24 -0.33 1.54 -12.29
N PHE A 25 -0.24 0.34 -11.74
CA PHE A 25 0.81 -0.61 -12.10
C PHE A 25 0.61 -1.28 -13.47
N ASN A 26 -0.55 -1.08 -14.13
CA ASN A 26 -0.81 -1.65 -15.46
C ASN A 26 0.25 -1.23 -16.50
N ASN A 27 0.84 -0.04 -16.33
CA ASN A 27 1.86 0.48 -17.23
C ASN A 27 3.29 -0.01 -16.89
N TYR A 28 3.47 -0.68 -15.74
CA TYR A 28 4.79 -1.03 -15.20
C TYR A 28 4.98 -2.54 -14.99
N LEU A 29 3.90 -3.29 -14.81
CA LEU A 29 3.95 -4.70 -14.49
C LEU A 29 3.16 -5.54 -15.49
N ASN A 30 3.66 -6.75 -15.79
CA ASN A 30 2.87 -7.72 -16.50
C ASN A 30 1.76 -8.25 -15.59
N LEU A 31 0.51 -7.93 -15.89
CA LEU A 31 -0.66 -8.26 -15.07
C LEU A 31 -0.85 -9.77 -14.88
N ASN A 32 -0.36 -10.60 -15.81
CA ASN A 32 -0.40 -12.05 -15.65
C ASN A 32 0.48 -12.55 -14.49
N GLU A 33 1.43 -11.74 -14.03
CA GLU A 33 2.32 -12.04 -12.91
C GLU A 33 1.88 -11.37 -11.59
N VAL A 34 0.75 -10.67 -11.58
CA VAL A 34 0.24 -9.90 -10.44
C VAL A 34 -0.93 -10.60 -9.79
N GLU A 35 -0.92 -10.65 -8.47
CA GLU A 35 -2.05 -10.95 -7.60
C GLU A 35 -2.39 -9.70 -6.79
N VAL A 36 -3.68 -9.45 -6.53
CA VAL A 36 -4.13 -8.30 -5.74
C VAL A 36 -4.87 -8.80 -4.51
N LEU A 37 -4.37 -8.45 -3.34
CA LEU A 37 -5.03 -8.75 -2.07
C LEU A 37 -5.83 -7.54 -1.58
N ASN A 38 -7.15 -7.68 -1.55
CA ASN A 38 -8.04 -6.68 -0.98
C ASN A 38 -8.05 -6.79 0.55
N VAL A 39 -7.65 -5.73 1.24
CA VAL A 39 -7.56 -5.70 2.71
C VAL A 39 -8.64 -4.86 3.39
N ARG A 40 -9.51 -4.19 2.60
CA ARG A 40 -10.58 -3.31 3.10
C ARG A 40 -11.96 -3.95 3.04
N TYR A 41 -12.04 -5.29 3.19
CA TYR A 41 -13.28 -6.06 3.17
C TYR A 41 -14.07 -6.03 1.84
N GLU A 42 -13.45 -5.61 0.74
CA GLU A 42 -14.06 -5.64 -0.61
C GLU A 42 -14.24 -7.06 -1.11
N SER A 43 -13.28 -7.92 -0.79
CA SER A 43 -13.36 -9.35 -1.07
C SER A 43 -12.72 -10.18 0.03
N LEU A 44 -13.24 -11.39 0.23
CA LEU A 44 -12.74 -12.35 1.21
C LEU A 44 -12.47 -13.69 0.52
N ASN A 45 -11.24 -14.18 0.63
CA ASN A 45 -10.87 -15.50 0.15
C ASN A 45 -11.17 -16.56 1.20
N LEU A 46 -12.21 -17.37 0.95
CA LEU A 46 -12.69 -18.37 1.90
C LEU A 46 -11.71 -19.53 2.08
N PHE A 47 -10.89 -19.84 1.07
CA PHE A 47 -9.83 -20.85 1.22
C PHE A 47 -8.78 -20.41 2.26
N ILE A 48 -8.39 -19.14 2.23
CA ILE A 48 -7.47 -18.59 3.23
C ILE A 48 -8.15 -18.48 4.60
N LEU A 49 -9.42 -18.05 4.62
CA LEU A 49 -10.19 -17.98 5.87
C LEU A 49 -10.26 -19.34 6.56
N LEU A 50 -10.56 -20.40 5.81
CA LEU A 50 -10.58 -21.76 6.37
C LEU A 50 -9.21 -22.15 6.97
N LYS A 51 -8.12 -21.79 6.30
CA LYS A 51 -6.77 -22.07 6.83
C LYS A 51 -6.48 -21.39 8.16
N ILE A 52 -6.88 -20.13 8.35
CA ILE A 52 -6.66 -19.43 9.62
C ILE A 52 -7.58 -19.94 10.72
N ILE A 53 -8.80 -20.37 10.37
CA ILE A 53 -9.73 -21.04 11.29
C ILE A 53 -9.13 -22.34 11.81
N LEU A 54 -8.64 -23.20 10.93
CA LEU A 54 -8.01 -24.47 11.30
C LEU A 54 -6.75 -24.29 12.16
N LYS A 55 -6.07 -23.12 12.05
CA LYS A 55 -4.91 -22.76 12.89
C LYS A 55 -5.30 -22.06 14.19
N LEU A 56 -6.59 -21.85 14.46
CA LEU A 56 -7.12 -21.08 15.60
C LEU A 56 -6.54 -19.64 15.69
N LYS A 57 -6.28 -19.01 14.55
CA LYS A 57 -5.64 -17.68 14.45
C LYS A 57 -6.59 -16.70 13.76
N PHE A 58 -7.45 -16.04 14.54
CA PHE A 58 -8.51 -15.18 14.04
C PHE A 58 -8.07 -13.70 14.01
N SER A 59 -7.23 -13.31 13.03
CA SER A 59 -6.89 -11.90 12.86
C SER A 59 -6.68 -11.54 11.38
N MET A 60 -6.88 -10.28 11.04
CA MET A 60 -6.58 -9.76 9.70
C MET A 60 -5.09 -9.90 9.37
N LYS A 61 -4.21 -9.73 10.35
CA LYS A 61 -2.77 -9.94 10.19
C LYS A 61 -2.46 -11.38 9.75
N GLU A 62 -3.03 -12.37 10.40
CA GLU A 62 -2.84 -13.79 10.03
C GLU A 62 -3.44 -14.11 8.66
N TYR A 63 -4.58 -13.49 8.32
CA TYR A 63 -5.16 -13.62 6.99
C TYR A 63 -4.21 -13.11 5.90
N ILE A 64 -3.62 -11.93 6.08
CA ILE A 64 -2.64 -11.36 5.15
C ILE A 64 -1.41 -12.28 5.05
N ILE A 65 -0.89 -12.75 6.17
CA ILE A 65 0.28 -13.66 6.22
C ILE A 65 0.00 -14.95 5.46
N GLU A 66 -1.14 -15.61 5.68
CA GLU A 66 -1.49 -16.85 4.98
C GLU A 66 -1.74 -16.62 3.49
N TYR A 67 -2.29 -15.46 3.12
CA TYR A 67 -2.46 -15.10 1.73
C TYR A 67 -1.10 -14.93 1.03
N ILE A 68 -0.16 -14.19 1.62
CA ILE A 68 1.20 -14.02 1.11
C ILE A 68 1.89 -15.38 0.92
N ARG A 69 1.77 -16.28 1.91
CA ARG A 69 2.30 -17.65 1.82
C ARG A 69 1.67 -18.45 0.66
N ALA A 70 0.38 -18.28 0.42
CA ALA A 70 -0.32 -18.99 -0.65
C ALA A 70 0.10 -18.49 -2.05
N VAL A 71 0.28 -17.17 -2.22
CA VAL A 71 0.74 -16.55 -3.47
C VAL A 71 2.21 -16.86 -3.72
N SER A 72 3.04 -16.97 -2.68
CA SER A 72 4.48 -17.27 -2.80
C SER A 72 5.20 -16.28 -3.73
N CYS A 73 4.90 -14.98 -3.55
CA CYS A 73 5.43 -13.91 -4.39
C CYS A 73 6.91 -13.61 -4.10
N LYS A 74 7.57 -12.92 -5.05
CA LYS A 74 8.93 -12.38 -4.87
C LYS A 74 8.90 -10.92 -4.39
N TYR A 75 7.83 -10.20 -4.74
CA TYR A 75 7.67 -8.77 -4.46
C TYR A 75 6.30 -8.51 -3.86
N ILE A 76 6.27 -7.71 -2.80
CA ILE A 76 5.05 -7.09 -2.26
C ILE A 76 5.15 -5.59 -2.53
N ILE A 77 4.09 -5.04 -3.13
CA ILE A 77 3.99 -3.61 -3.43
C ILE A 77 2.72 -3.07 -2.76
N THR A 78 2.81 -1.94 -2.10
CA THR A 78 1.66 -1.37 -1.40
C THR A 78 1.66 0.15 -1.36
N PHE A 79 0.46 0.74 -1.41
CA PHE A 79 0.21 2.15 -1.09
C PHE A 79 -0.24 2.36 0.38
N ILE A 80 -0.24 1.32 1.21
CA ILE A 80 -0.64 1.44 2.61
C ILE A 80 0.58 1.81 3.46
N ASP A 81 1.18 2.98 3.23
CA ASP A 81 2.32 3.49 4.00
C ASP A 81 1.95 3.91 5.43
N ASN A 82 0.66 4.02 5.74
CA ASN A 82 0.14 4.39 7.04
C ASN A 82 -0.30 3.22 7.93
N ASN A 83 -0.07 1.99 7.52
CA ASN A 83 -0.37 0.80 8.32
C ASN A 83 0.92 0.08 8.69
N VAL A 84 1.14 -0.10 9.98
CA VAL A 84 2.33 -0.74 10.56
C VAL A 84 2.60 -2.13 9.98
N ILE A 85 1.57 -2.86 9.60
CA ILE A 85 1.72 -4.22 9.04
C ILE A 85 2.67 -4.26 7.84
N CYS A 86 2.70 -3.20 7.01
CA CYS A 86 3.58 -3.14 5.83
C CYS A 86 5.07 -3.19 6.20
N TYR A 87 5.41 -2.68 7.37
CA TYR A 87 6.78 -2.61 7.88
C TYR A 87 7.16 -3.85 8.73
N GLU A 88 6.16 -4.54 9.28
CA GLU A 88 6.36 -5.80 10.03
C GLU A 88 6.52 -7.02 9.11
N LEU A 89 6.03 -6.94 7.87
CA LEU A 89 6.10 -8.06 6.91
C LEU A 89 7.54 -8.45 6.58
N LYS A 90 8.50 -7.52 6.64
CA LYS A 90 9.90 -7.82 6.30
C LYS A 90 10.54 -8.84 7.23
N ASP A 91 10.23 -8.79 8.51
CA ASP A 91 10.72 -9.78 9.47
C ASP A 91 10.07 -11.16 9.28
N LEU A 92 8.80 -11.18 8.87
CA LEU A 92 8.05 -12.42 8.60
C LEU A 92 8.44 -13.07 7.26
N PHE A 93 8.88 -12.26 6.30
CA PHE A 93 9.20 -12.67 4.93
C PHE A 93 10.54 -12.08 4.46
N PRO A 94 11.68 -12.51 5.05
CA PRO A 94 12.99 -11.91 4.76
C PRO A 94 13.41 -12.04 3.28
N ASN A 95 12.94 -13.07 2.59
CA ASN A 95 13.26 -13.34 1.18
C ASN A 95 12.35 -12.60 0.19
N ILE A 96 11.26 -11.99 0.64
CA ILE A 96 10.38 -11.19 -0.19
C ILE A 96 10.85 -9.73 -0.17
N LYS A 97 10.91 -9.10 -1.34
CA LYS A 97 11.19 -7.67 -1.46
C LYS A 97 9.91 -6.88 -1.23
N ILE A 98 9.93 -5.98 -0.26
CA ILE A 98 8.78 -5.16 0.13
C ILE A 98 9.02 -3.73 -0.34
N ILE A 99 8.09 -3.21 -1.14
CA ILE A 99 8.11 -1.88 -1.72
C ILE A 99 6.88 -1.14 -1.21
N VAL A 100 7.10 -0.15 -0.36
CA VAL A 100 6.05 0.73 0.15
C VAL A 100 6.06 2.02 -0.66
N ILE A 101 4.90 2.52 -1.05
CA ILE A 101 4.75 3.77 -1.81
C ILE A 101 3.95 4.74 -0.96
N GLN A 102 4.51 5.90 -0.70
CA GLN A 102 3.82 6.95 0.04
C GLN A 102 2.55 7.37 -0.70
N ASN A 103 1.43 7.31 0.00
CA ASN A 103 0.09 7.54 -0.57
C ASN A 103 -0.44 8.96 -0.32
N GLY A 104 0.01 9.62 0.72
CA GLY A 104 -0.43 10.96 1.11
C GLY A 104 0.59 11.69 1.98
N MET A 105 0.33 12.95 2.27
CA MET A 105 1.13 13.72 3.21
C MET A 105 1.01 13.10 4.61
N ARG A 106 2.10 13.15 5.36
CA ARG A 106 2.17 12.63 6.74
C ARG A 106 2.47 13.77 7.70
N THR A 107 1.73 13.79 8.79
CA THR A 107 1.91 14.79 9.87
C THR A 107 2.97 14.30 10.85
N GLN A 108 3.48 15.19 11.70
CA GLN A 108 4.41 14.81 12.76
C GLN A 108 3.80 13.75 13.69
N PHE A 109 2.52 13.88 14.04
CA PHE A 109 1.80 12.89 14.85
C PHE A 109 1.88 11.45 14.29
N PHE A 110 1.82 11.30 12.98
CA PHE A 110 2.00 10.00 12.34
C PHE A 110 3.40 9.40 12.60
N PHE A 111 4.46 10.21 12.47
CA PHE A 111 5.83 9.77 12.75
C PHE A 111 6.04 9.45 14.22
N ASP A 112 5.48 10.27 15.13
CA ASP A 112 5.53 10.03 16.57
C ASP A 112 4.85 8.69 16.94
N ASP A 113 3.78 8.33 16.22
CA ASP A 113 3.07 7.07 16.42
C ASP A 113 3.86 5.87 15.87
N LEU A 114 4.53 6.01 14.73
CA LEU A 114 5.45 5.00 14.21
C LEU A 114 6.67 4.81 15.14
N ALA A 115 7.20 5.89 15.70
CA ALA A 115 8.36 5.83 16.60
C ALA A 115 8.11 5.01 17.88
N LYS A 116 6.84 4.88 18.30
CA LYS A 116 6.45 3.98 19.42
C LYS A 116 6.58 2.50 19.07
N LYS A 117 6.68 2.16 17.80
CA LYS A 117 6.85 0.79 17.31
C LYS A 117 8.34 0.46 17.18
N LYS A 118 8.68 -0.82 17.36
CA LYS A 118 10.07 -1.28 17.26
C LYS A 118 10.29 -2.01 15.95
N ASP A 119 11.51 -1.89 15.43
CA ASP A 119 12.04 -2.70 14.33
C ASP A 119 11.21 -2.68 13.03
N LEU A 120 10.62 -1.53 12.71
CA LEU A 120 9.92 -1.35 11.44
C LEU A 120 10.90 -1.37 10.27
N LYS A 121 10.63 -2.19 9.25
CA LYS A 121 11.53 -2.42 8.12
C LYS A 121 10.79 -2.53 6.79
N THR A 122 11.46 -2.06 5.73
CA THR A 122 11.05 -2.32 4.35
C THR A 122 12.29 -2.41 3.46
N ASP A 123 12.23 -3.02 2.28
CA ASP A 123 13.37 -2.95 1.35
C ASP A 123 13.44 -1.58 0.67
N TYR A 124 12.29 -1.07 0.22
CA TYR A 124 12.19 0.23 -0.46
C TYR A 124 10.96 1.00 0.03
N LEU A 125 11.13 2.29 0.27
CA LEU A 125 10.04 3.22 0.49
C LEU A 125 10.18 4.38 -0.50
N LEU A 126 9.21 4.46 -1.42
CA LEU A 126 9.12 5.51 -2.42
C LEU A 126 8.37 6.69 -1.81
N THR A 127 9.04 7.83 -1.67
CA THR A 127 8.54 8.99 -0.94
C THR A 127 8.22 10.16 -1.86
N PHE A 128 7.46 11.12 -1.36
CA PHE A 128 7.14 12.33 -2.12
C PHE A 128 8.33 13.27 -2.29
N SER A 129 9.27 13.29 -1.34
CA SER A 129 10.42 14.20 -1.35
C SER A 129 11.52 13.72 -0.42
N GLU A 130 12.70 14.35 -0.50
CA GLU A 130 13.82 14.15 0.42
C GLU A 130 13.41 14.41 1.88
N PHE A 131 12.56 15.41 2.13
CA PHE A 131 12.02 15.69 3.45
C PHE A 131 11.31 14.45 4.05
N TYR A 132 10.42 13.81 3.28
CA TYR A 132 9.74 12.61 3.75
C TYR A 132 10.69 11.40 3.83
N SER A 133 11.66 11.29 2.92
CA SER A 133 12.72 10.27 3.02
C SER A 133 13.45 10.36 4.36
N SER A 134 13.87 11.57 4.74
CA SER A 134 14.53 11.82 6.02
C SER A 134 13.62 11.44 7.20
N LYS A 135 12.36 11.92 7.20
CA LYS A 135 11.41 11.62 8.28
C LYS A 135 11.12 10.14 8.45
N PHE A 136 10.92 9.41 7.36
CA PHE A 136 10.73 7.96 7.42
C PHE A 136 11.99 7.23 7.92
N SER A 137 13.19 7.69 7.55
CA SER A 137 14.45 7.06 7.97
C SER A 137 14.69 7.14 9.48
N GLU A 138 14.07 8.08 10.18
CA GLU A 138 14.13 8.20 11.65
C GLU A 138 13.38 7.04 12.34
N VAL A 139 12.38 6.42 11.67
CA VAL A 139 11.45 5.47 12.30
C VAL A 139 11.36 4.12 11.60
N VAL A 140 11.76 4.02 10.33
CA VAL A 140 11.71 2.78 9.53
C VAL A 140 13.11 2.50 8.95
N LYS A 141 13.56 1.25 8.99
CA LYS A 141 14.81 0.81 8.34
C LYS A 141 14.52 0.41 6.89
N GLY A 142 15.29 0.94 5.92
CA GLY A 142 15.14 0.60 4.51
C GLY A 142 15.84 1.57 3.58
N LYS A 143 15.64 1.40 2.28
CA LYS A 143 16.11 2.34 1.24
C LYS A 143 14.99 3.29 0.86
N PHE A 144 15.21 4.59 1.00
CA PHE A 144 14.24 5.63 0.69
C PHE A 144 14.58 6.26 -0.66
N ILE A 145 13.58 6.45 -1.51
CA ILE A 145 13.76 6.98 -2.87
C ILE A 145 12.69 8.06 -3.10
N PRO A 146 13.08 9.33 -3.19
CA PRO A 146 12.15 10.42 -3.46
C PRO A 146 11.77 10.42 -4.95
N ILE A 147 10.51 10.16 -5.24
CA ILE A 147 9.99 10.05 -6.61
C ILE A 147 8.83 11.02 -6.91
N GLY A 148 8.42 11.81 -5.91
CA GLY A 148 7.18 12.58 -6.01
C GLY A 148 5.93 11.71 -5.81
N SER A 149 4.77 12.26 -6.16
CA SER A 149 3.53 11.51 -6.09
C SER A 149 3.40 10.53 -7.25
N PHE A 150 3.49 9.24 -6.96
CA PHE A 150 3.36 8.18 -7.98
C PHE A 150 2.00 8.23 -8.71
N LYS A 151 0.97 8.72 -8.05
CA LYS A 151 -0.36 8.91 -8.65
C LYS A 151 -0.38 9.96 -9.75
N ASN A 152 0.50 10.95 -9.71
CA ASN A 152 0.56 11.99 -10.73
C ASN A 152 0.97 11.45 -12.10
N ASN A 153 1.56 10.26 -12.18
CA ASN A 153 1.88 9.60 -13.46
C ASN A 153 0.64 9.23 -14.28
N LEU A 154 -0.56 9.28 -13.69
CA LEU A 154 -1.84 9.09 -14.40
C LEU A 154 -2.37 10.37 -15.03
N ILE A 155 -1.78 11.53 -14.69
CA ILE A 155 -2.27 12.82 -15.18
C ILE A 155 -1.60 13.08 -16.52
N GLU A 156 -2.38 13.05 -17.60
CA GLU A 156 -1.91 13.51 -18.90
C GLU A 156 -1.65 15.02 -18.86
N LYS A 157 -0.43 15.43 -19.22
CA LYS A 157 -0.14 16.85 -19.43
C LYS A 157 -0.92 17.34 -20.64
N LYS A 158 -1.89 18.21 -20.42
CA LYS A 158 -2.51 18.98 -21.49
C LYS A 158 -1.60 20.17 -21.80
N ASP A 159 -0.82 20.09 -22.87
CA ASP A 159 0.12 21.15 -23.27
C ASP A 159 -0.56 22.47 -23.70
N ASN A 160 -1.88 22.48 -23.89
CA ASN A 160 -2.68 23.61 -24.34
C ASN A 160 -3.68 24.11 -23.30
N LEU A 161 -3.28 24.29 -22.06
CA LEU A 161 -4.08 25.08 -21.13
C LEU A 161 -3.95 26.55 -21.57
N SER A 162 -4.97 27.06 -22.27
CA SER A 162 -5.14 28.50 -22.43
C SER A 162 -4.92 29.14 -21.05
N LYS A 163 -4.03 30.15 -20.96
CA LYS A 163 -3.71 30.85 -19.71
C LYS A 163 -4.94 31.63 -19.24
N LYS A 164 -5.98 30.93 -18.78
CA LYS A 164 -7.06 31.57 -18.07
C LYS A 164 -6.56 31.96 -16.70
N LYS A 165 -6.62 33.24 -16.38
CA LYS A 165 -6.41 33.72 -15.02
C LYS A 165 -7.54 33.16 -14.15
N SER A 166 -7.31 32.05 -13.47
CA SER A 166 -8.27 31.46 -12.54
C SER A 166 -7.57 31.17 -11.21
N VAL A 167 -8.27 31.36 -10.13
CA VAL A 167 -7.84 31.01 -8.78
C VAL A 167 -8.70 29.84 -8.33
N SER A 168 -8.06 28.78 -7.91
CA SER A 168 -8.75 27.59 -7.39
C SER A 168 -8.50 27.50 -5.89
N PHE A 169 -9.59 27.42 -5.11
CA PHE A 169 -9.53 27.11 -3.69
C PHE A 169 -9.74 25.61 -3.49
N ILE A 170 -8.77 24.94 -2.85
CA ILE A 170 -8.89 23.53 -2.48
C ILE A 170 -9.14 23.49 -0.97
N SER A 171 -10.36 23.10 -0.57
CA SER A 171 -10.69 22.86 0.82
C SER A 171 -10.47 21.37 1.14
N SER A 172 -9.76 21.08 2.22
CA SER A 172 -9.56 19.72 2.76
C SER A 172 -10.55 19.39 3.89
N GLY A 173 -11.42 20.31 4.25
CA GLY A 173 -12.43 20.13 5.30
C GLY A 173 -13.80 19.72 4.77
N PRO A 174 -14.69 19.15 5.61
CA PRO A 174 -16.06 18.94 5.24
C PRO A 174 -16.72 20.31 4.96
N LEU A 175 -17.30 20.42 3.76
CA LEU A 175 -18.14 21.56 3.43
C LEU A 175 -19.49 21.37 4.13
N ASN A 176 -19.61 21.82 5.36
CA ASN A 176 -20.92 21.97 5.99
C ASN A 176 -21.61 23.18 5.35
N PHE A 177 -22.35 22.95 4.29
CA PHE A 177 -23.36 23.88 3.86
C PHE A 177 -24.56 23.70 4.79
N GLU A 178 -24.59 24.42 5.90
CA GLU A 178 -25.86 24.67 6.57
C GLU A 178 -26.73 25.48 5.61
N LYS A 179 -27.89 24.92 5.24
CA LYS A 179 -28.95 25.60 4.50
C LYS A 179 -29.80 26.42 5.42
#